data_7f5f7335044e8c8fe817a50b9c5c185d
#
_entry.id   7f5f7335044e8c8fe817a50b9c5c185d
#
_cell.length_a   1.000
_cell.length_b   1.000
_cell.length_c   1.000
_cell.angle_alpha   90.00
_cell.angle_beta   90.00
_cell.angle_gamma   90.00
#
_symmetry.space_group_name_H-M   'P 1'
#
loop_
_entity.id
_entity.type
_entity.pdbx_description
1 polymer ?
#
loop_
_entity_poly.entity_id
_entity_poly.type
_entity_poly.pdbx_seq_one_letter_code
_entity_poly.pdbx_strand_id
1 'polypeptide(L)'
;MTADGAVHPDGPEAARADPDADAGDLAIATRGLTKRFGAQTAVSDLDLRVPRGAVFGFLGPNGSGKTTTIRMLLGLIRPSAGDARVLGTAVPAGLDRVLPRVGALVEGPAFAPFLTGAQNLARLDAADRRSNPATRGDRVATALERVGLAHAARKKAHAYSLGMKQRLGLAGALLAPRELLVLDEPTNGLDPQGTREVRALVRALAAEGATVFVSSHLLAEVEQLCSHVSVMSGGRLVAQGTLDDFRRTGAQPRVHVRTPDTDLTRSALASLAMSPDAEAAASDRDVVVAALPEDRAPEEIVAALVSAGVRVRGFEVVGSSLEQRFVELTGEGFDVVA
;
A
#
# COMPACT_ATOMS: atom_id res chain seq x y z
N MET A 1 31.00 11.65 -47.74
CA MET A 1 30.60 12.96 -47.26
C MET A 1 29.08 12.93 -47.20
N THR A 2 28.41 12.93 -46.10
CA THR A 2 28.58 13.38 -44.73
C THR A 2 27.77 12.47 -43.82
N ALA A 3 28.36 12.15 -42.65
CA ALA A 3 27.71 11.43 -41.58
C ALA A 3 26.67 12.32 -40.90
N ASP A 4 25.54 11.76 -40.57
CA ASP A 4 24.59 12.35 -39.62
C ASP A 4 24.48 11.47 -38.42
N GLY A 5 25.08 11.94 -37.31
CA GLY A 5 25.17 11.24 -36.03
C GLY A 5 23.93 11.56 -35.20
N ALA A 6 23.04 10.60 -35.01
CA ALA A 6 21.99 10.72 -34.02
C ALA A 6 22.55 10.45 -32.62
N VAL A 7 22.65 11.49 -31.81
CA VAL A 7 22.95 11.46 -30.39
C VAL A 7 21.72 10.98 -29.64
N HIS A 8 21.78 9.77 -29.05
CA HIS A 8 20.85 9.34 -28.02
C HIS A 8 21.17 10.07 -26.71
N PRO A 9 20.17 10.63 -26.00
CA PRO A 9 20.40 11.13 -24.65
C PRO A 9 20.44 9.94 -23.68
N ASP A 10 21.64 9.62 -23.19
CA ASP A 10 21.85 8.77 -22.03
C ASP A 10 21.23 9.45 -20.79
N GLY A 11 20.06 8.95 -20.34
CA GLY A 11 19.56 9.22 -19.01
C GLY A 11 20.45 8.53 -17.97
N PRO A 12 20.56 9.04 -16.74
CA PRO A 12 21.43 8.46 -15.73
C PRO A 12 21.02 7.02 -15.46
N GLU A 13 21.90 6.09 -15.80
CA GLU A 13 21.85 4.68 -15.43
C GLU A 13 21.93 4.61 -13.90
N ALA A 14 20.75 4.55 -13.24
CA ALA A 14 20.67 4.32 -11.80
C ALA A 14 21.40 3.01 -11.51
N ALA A 15 22.51 3.10 -10.82
CA ALA A 15 23.33 1.97 -10.42
C ALA A 15 22.44 0.88 -9.80
N ARG A 16 22.30 -0.25 -10.49
CA ARG A 16 21.56 -1.42 -10.02
C ARG A 16 22.27 -1.94 -8.78
N ALA A 17 21.75 -1.60 -7.60
CA ALA A 17 22.29 -2.07 -6.33
C ALA A 17 22.31 -3.61 -6.30
N ASP A 18 23.40 -4.17 -5.77
CA ASP A 18 23.58 -5.62 -5.63
C ASP A 18 22.53 -6.20 -4.67
N PRO A 19 21.64 -7.12 -5.10
CA PRO A 19 20.59 -7.67 -4.25
C PRO A 19 21.12 -8.65 -3.21
N ASP A 20 22.34 -9.14 -3.35
CA ASP A 20 22.98 -10.01 -2.36
C ASP A 20 23.54 -9.21 -1.18
N ALA A 21 23.83 -7.91 -1.34
CA ALA A 21 24.31 -7.05 -0.26
C ALA A 21 23.25 -6.80 0.84
N ASP A 22 21.94 -6.81 0.48
CA ASP A 22 20.82 -6.54 1.42
C ASP A 22 19.91 -7.75 1.63
N ALA A 23 20.27 -8.95 1.16
CA ALA A 23 19.37 -10.12 1.18
C ALA A 23 18.94 -10.55 2.59
N GLY A 24 19.67 -10.15 3.65
CA GLY A 24 19.35 -10.41 5.06
C GLY A 24 18.18 -9.57 5.59
N ASP A 25 18.07 -8.33 5.14
CA ASP A 25 17.14 -7.34 5.70
C ASP A 25 15.81 -7.24 4.94
N LEU A 26 15.70 -7.91 3.79
CA LEU A 26 14.49 -7.91 2.98
C LEU A 26 13.63 -9.16 3.23
N ALA A 27 12.34 -8.94 3.39
CA ALA A 27 11.34 -10.02 3.41
C ALA A 27 10.93 -10.43 1.99
N ILE A 28 10.87 -9.45 1.05
CA ILE A 28 10.64 -9.70 -0.37
C ILE A 28 11.65 -8.87 -1.17
N ALA A 29 12.29 -9.51 -2.15
CA ALA A 29 13.13 -8.84 -3.13
C ALA A 29 12.85 -9.40 -4.51
N THR A 30 12.67 -8.54 -5.52
CA THR A 30 12.53 -8.96 -6.92
C THR A 30 13.50 -8.18 -7.80
N ARG A 31 13.91 -8.80 -8.91
CA ARG A 31 14.76 -8.17 -9.92
C ARG A 31 14.21 -8.49 -11.31
N GLY A 32 13.81 -7.46 -12.04
CA GLY A 32 13.29 -7.59 -13.40
C GLY A 32 12.08 -8.52 -13.50
N LEU A 33 11.32 -8.69 -12.39
CA LEU A 33 10.24 -9.68 -12.34
C LEU A 33 9.17 -9.34 -13.37
N THR A 34 8.95 -10.28 -14.31
CA THR A 34 8.08 -10.04 -15.45
C THR A 34 7.08 -11.18 -15.61
N LYS A 35 5.84 -10.84 -15.95
CA LYS A 35 4.80 -11.82 -16.31
C LYS A 35 4.07 -11.42 -17.58
N ARG A 36 4.06 -12.35 -18.53
CA ARG A 36 3.30 -12.24 -19.77
C ARG A 36 2.26 -13.35 -19.85
N PHE A 37 1.08 -13.00 -20.34
CA PHE A 37 -0.01 -13.92 -20.68
C PHE A 37 -0.31 -13.75 -22.17
N GLY A 38 0.21 -14.63 -23.01
CA GLY A 38 0.17 -14.45 -24.47
C GLY A 38 0.82 -13.13 -24.89
N ALA A 39 0.08 -12.27 -25.55
CA ALA A 39 0.53 -10.95 -25.99
C ALA A 39 0.48 -9.88 -24.87
N GLN A 40 -0.25 -10.11 -23.79
CA GLN A 40 -0.42 -9.14 -22.70
C GLN A 40 0.69 -9.27 -21.68
N THR A 41 1.37 -8.15 -21.36
CA THR A 41 2.32 -8.07 -20.25
C THR A 41 1.60 -7.51 -19.02
N ALA A 42 1.39 -8.37 -18.00
CA ALA A 42 0.69 -8.00 -16.78
C ALA A 42 1.63 -7.39 -15.73
N VAL A 43 2.90 -7.78 -15.72
CA VAL A 43 3.97 -7.21 -14.89
C VAL A 43 5.22 -7.12 -15.72
N SER A 44 5.92 -5.99 -15.70
CA SER A 44 7.08 -5.69 -16.51
C SER A 44 8.21 -5.12 -15.67
N ASP A 45 9.33 -5.82 -15.61
CA ASP A 45 10.60 -5.35 -15.03
C ASP A 45 10.45 -4.79 -13.60
N LEU A 46 9.82 -5.57 -12.71
CA LEU A 46 9.49 -5.16 -11.35
C LEU A 46 10.67 -5.42 -10.40
N ASP A 47 11.23 -4.34 -9.83
CA ASP A 47 12.29 -4.36 -8.82
C ASP A 47 11.73 -3.95 -7.46
N LEU A 48 11.09 -4.87 -6.75
CA LEU A 48 10.44 -4.65 -5.47
C LEU A 48 11.37 -4.98 -4.30
N ARG A 49 11.39 -4.14 -3.27
CA ARG A 49 12.19 -4.30 -2.04
C ARG A 49 11.32 -4.06 -0.82
N VAL A 50 11.01 -5.11 -0.07
CA VAL A 50 10.18 -5.06 1.14
C VAL A 50 11.05 -5.32 2.36
N PRO A 51 11.27 -4.33 3.25
CA PRO A 51 12.06 -4.52 4.47
C PRO A 51 11.37 -5.48 5.45
N ARG A 52 12.18 -6.24 6.23
CA ARG A 52 11.65 -7.06 7.33
C ARG A 52 11.02 -6.20 8.42
N GLY A 53 9.97 -6.70 9.05
CA GLY A 53 9.24 -6.01 10.12
C GLY A 53 8.40 -4.82 9.67
N ALA A 54 8.44 -4.45 8.39
CA ALA A 54 7.63 -3.37 7.85
C ALA A 54 6.18 -3.79 7.64
N VAL A 55 5.25 -2.83 7.78
CA VAL A 55 3.94 -2.88 7.12
C VAL A 55 4.09 -2.18 5.78
N PHE A 56 4.09 -2.96 4.70
CA PHE A 56 4.40 -2.50 3.36
C PHE A 56 3.15 -2.47 2.49
N GLY A 57 2.79 -1.29 2.00
CA GLY A 57 1.67 -1.08 1.09
C GLY A 57 2.07 -1.27 -0.39
N PHE A 58 1.36 -2.11 -1.09
CA PHE A 58 1.50 -2.32 -2.53
C PHE A 58 0.30 -1.70 -3.24
N LEU A 59 0.45 -0.44 -3.62
CA LEU A 59 -0.61 0.44 -4.08
C LEU A 59 -0.69 0.48 -5.61
N GLY A 60 -1.89 0.61 -6.15
CA GLY A 60 -2.11 0.79 -7.59
C GLY A 60 -3.55 0.56 -8.00
N PRO A 61 -3.99 1.08 -9.16
CA PRO A 61 -5.34 0.87 -9.68
C PRO A 61 -5.61 -0.61 -9.96
N ASN A 62 -6.87 -0.94 -10.20
CA ASN A 62 -7.27 -2.27 -10.62
C ASN A 62 -6.62 -2.59 -11.99
N GLY A 63 -6.11 -3.82 -12.13
CA GLY A 63 -5.38 -4.22 -13.34
C GLY A 63 -3.91 -3.77 -13.40
N SER A 64 -3.37 -3.04 -12.41
CA SER A 64 -1.96 -2.62 -12.40
C SER A 64 -0.94 -3.75 -12.21
N GLY A 65 -1.36 -5.00 -11.96
CA GLY A 65 -0.47 -6.15 -11.80
C GLY A 65 -0.24 -6.61 -10.36
N LYS A 66 -0.88 -6.01 -9.33
CA LYS A 66 -0.70 -6.34 -7.91
C LYS A 66 -0.92 -7.82 -7.61
N THR A 67 -2.12 -8.33 -7.87
CA THR A 67 -2.48 -9.75 -7.64
C THR A 67 -1.59 -10.70 -8.44
N THR A 68 -1.21 -10.33 -9.68
CA THR A 68 -0.29 -11.12 -10.51
C THR A 68 1.09 -11.21 -9.84
N THR A 69 1.60 -10.11 -9.30
CA THR A 69 2.87 -10.08 -8.56
C THR A 69 2.78 -10.97 -7.32
N ILE A 70 1.73 -10.82 -6.50
CA ILE A 70 1.49 -11.66 -5.33
C ILE A 70 1.47 -13.15 -5.69
N ARG A 71 0.78 -13.52 -6.75
CA ARG A 71 0.73 -14.91 -7.22
C ARG A 71 2.11 -15.45 -7.63
N MET A 72 2.97 -14.61 -8.23
CA MET A 72 4.36 -15.01 -8.55
C MET A 72 5.19 -15.21 -7.28
N LEU A 73 5.10 -14.31 -6.30
CA LEU A 73 5.80 -14.40 -5.02
C LEU A 73 5.42 -15.65 -4.22
N LEU A 74 4.15 -16.05 -4.30
CA LEU A 74 3.63 -17.26 -3.64
C LEU A 74 3.77 -18.54 -4.47
N GLY A 75 4.34 -18.44 -5.69
CA GLY A 75 4.53 -19.58 -6.58
C GLY A 75 3.26 -20.14 -7.20
N LEU A 76 2.14 -19.41 -7.12
CA LEU A 76 0.87 -19.78 -7.74
C LEU A 76 0.92 -19.68 -9.27
N ILE A 77 1.77 -18.80 -9.79
CA ILE A 77 2.11 -18.70 -11.22
C ILE A 77 3.62 -18.50 -11.36
N ARG A 78 4.18 -19.01 -12.46
CA ARG A 78 5.60 -18.82 -12.77
C ARG A 78 5.85 -17.48 -13.43
N PRO A 79 6.91 -16.74 -13.06
CA PRO A 79 7.34 -15.56 -13.81
C PRO A 79 7.74 -15.95 -15.23
N SER A 80 7.65 -15.02 -16.17
CA SER A 80 8.12 -15.17 -17.55
C SER A 80 9.61 -14.79 -17.68
N ALA A 81 10.09 -13.87 -16.81
CA ALA A 81 11.48 -13.46 -16.69
C ALA A 81 11.74 -12.84 -15.32
N GLY A 82 13.00 -12.64 -14.98
CA GLY A 82 13.44 -12.06 -13.71
C GLY A 82 13.39 -13.04 -12.54
N ASP A 83 13.80 -12.56 -11.38
CA ASP A 83 13.99 -13.34 -10.17
C ASP A 83 13.17 -12.77 -9.00
N ALA A 84 12.79 -13.64 -8.07
CA ALA A 84 12.17 -13.25 -6.81
C ALA A 84 12.76 -14.03 -5.65
N ARG A 85 12.93 -13.35 -4.52
CA ARG A 85 13.29 -13.94 -3.23
C ARG A 85 12.24 -13.58 -2.19
N VAL A 86 11.84 -14.55 -1.40
CA VAL A 86 10.95 -14.38 -0.26
C VAL A 86 11.63 -14.93 0.98
N LEU A 87 11.75 -14.11 2.02
CA LEU A 87 12.49 -14.41 3.24
C LEU A 87 13.93 -14.91 2.96
N GLY A 88 14.61 -14.29 1.97
CA GLY A 88 15.94 -14.65 1.51
C GLY A 88 16.03 -15.87 0.60
N THR A 89 14.95 -16.59 0.38
CA THR A 89 14.92 -17.82 -0.41
C THR A 89 14.38 -17.55 -1.81
N ALA A 90 15.09 -18.04 -2.83
CA ALA A 90 14.64 -17.91 -4.23
C ALA A 90 13.34 -18.68 -4.48
N VAL A 91 12.38 -18.02 -5.13
CA VAL A 91 11.11 -18.60 -5.54
C VAL A 91 11.01 -18.57 -7.08
N PRO A 92 10.44 -19.60 -7.70
CA PRO A 92 9.70 -20.72 -7.12
C PRO A 92 10.55 -21.90 -6.57
N ALA A 93 11.87 -21.89 -6.73
CA ALA A 93 12.70 -23.07 -6.44
C ALA A 93 12.67 -23.52 -4.95
N GLY A 94 12.53 -22.58 -4.01
CA GLY A 94 12.54 -22.85 -2.57
C GLY A 94 11.19 -22.71 -1.87
N LEU A 95 10.07 -22.86 -2.59
CA LEU A 95 8.72 -22.67 -2.04
C LEU A 95 8.41 -23.58 -0.85
N ASP A 96 8.90 -24.81 -0.86
CA ASP A 96 8.74 -25.78 0.23
C ASP A 96 9.32 -25.29 1.58
N ARG A 97 10.37 -24.46 1.53
CA ARG A 97 11.02 -23.85 2.68
C ARG A 97 10.35 -22.53 3.10
N VAL A 98 9.83 -21.80 2.14
CA VAL A 98 9.28 -20.44 2.34
C VAL A 98 7.83 -20.49 2.80
N LEU A 99 6.95 -21.22 2.12
CA LEU A 99 5.52 -21.20 2.36
C LEU A 99 5.10 -21.48 3.81
N PRO A 100 5.76 -22.39 4.57
CA PRO A 100 5.43 -22.58 5.97
C PRO A 100 5.70 -21.37 6.87
N ARG A 101 6.49 -20.40 6.41
CA ARG A 101 6.82 -19.15 7.11
C ARG A 101 5.95 -17.97 6.64
N VAL A 102 5.13 -18.20 5.61
CA VAL A 102 4.26 -17.19 4.99
C VAL A 102 2.80 -17.49 5.28
N GLY A 103 2.07 -16.51 5.79
CA GLY A 103 0.61 -16.50 5.81
C GLY A 103 0.10 -15.72 4.61
N ALA A 104 -0.90 -16.24 3.91
CA ALA A 104 -1.41 -15.55 2.72
C ALA A 104 -2.94 -15.50 2.71
N LEU A 105 -3.47 -14.36 2.25
CA LEU A 105 -4.85 -14.16 1.86
C LEU A 105 -4.85 -13.59 0.44
N VAL A 106 -5.24 -14.40 -0.54
CA VAL A 106 -5.24 -14.02 -1.97
C VAL A 106 -6.63 -14.30 -2.54
N GLU A 107 -7.22 -13.35 -3.23
CA GLU A 107 -8.51 -13.46 -3.97
C GLU A 107 -9.73 -13.82 -3.13
N GLY A 108 -9.70 -13.53 -1.85
CA GLY A 108 -10.78 -13.87 -0.94
C GLY A 108 -10.82 -15.36 -0.56
N PRO A 109 -11.47 -15.65 0.55
CA PRO A 109 -11.43 -16.98 1.14
C PRO A 109 -12.41 -17.95 0.46
N ALA A 110 -11.89 -18.99 -0.21
CA ALA A 110 -12.67 -20.10 -0.74
C ALA A 110 -12.97 -21.13 0.37
N PHE A 111 -13.96 -20.86 1.21
CA PHE A 111 -14.40 -21.79 2.25
C PHE A 111 -15.47 -22.75 1.75
N ALA A 112 -15.47 -23.97 2.30
CA ALA A 112 -16.56 -24.92 2.13
C ALA A 112 -17.80 -24.35 2.84
N PRO A 113 -18.88 -24.00 2.12
CA PRO A 113 -19.99 -23.24 2.69
C PRO A 113 -20.79 -24.02 3.72
N PHE A 114 -20.79 -25.35 3.65
CA PHE A 114 -21.49 -26.25 4.57
C PHE A 114 -20.70 -26.57 5.84
N LEU A 115 -19.40 -26.29 5.89
CA LEU A 115 -18.56 -26.44 7.07
C LEU A 115 -18.66 -25.19 7.96
N THR A 116 -18.44 -25.38 9.27
CA THR A 116 -18.34 -24.28 10.22
C THR A 116 -17.02 -23.51 10.02
N GLY A 117 -16.90 -22.32 10.63
CA GLY A 117 -15.65 -21.57 10.62
C GLY A 117 -14.49 -22.39 11.18
N ALA A 118 -14.69 -23.03 12.34
CA ALA A 118 -13.69 -23.89 12.96
C ALA A 118 -13.32 -25.11 12.08
N GLN A 119 -14.30 -25.75 11.44
CA GLN A 119 -14.04 -26.88 10.54
C GLN A 119 -13.27 -26.47 9.29
N ASN A 120 -13.55 -25.30 8.71
CA ASN A 120 -12.79 -24.78 7.59
C ASN A 120 -11.32 -24.53 7.97
N LEU A 121 -11.08 -23.89 9.12
CA LEU A 121 -9.71 -23.67 9.61
C LEU A 121 -8.99 -24.98 9.95
N ALA A 122 -9.68 -25.95 10.59
CA ALA A 122 -9.11 -27.27 10.87
C ALA A 122 -8.71 -28.01 9.59
N ARG A 123 -9.47 -27.83 8.50
CA ARG A 123 -9.14 -28.38 7.18
C ARG A 123 -7.90 -27.71 6.58
N LEU A 124 -7.77 -26.38 6.69
CA LEU A 124 -6.59 -25.64 6.24
C LEU A 124 -5.36 -26.06 7.05
N ASP A 125 -5.48 -26.16 8.38
CA ASP A 125 -4.42 -26.64 9.26
C ASP A 125 -3.96 -28.06 8.90
N ALA A 126 -4.90 -28.95 8.58
CA ALA A 126 -4.61 -30.33 8.19
C ALA A 126 -3.86 -30.42 6.84
N ALA A 127 -3.95 -29.42 5.99
CA ALA A 127 -3.22 -29.35 4.73
C ALA A 127 -1.74 -28.95 4.91
N ASP A 128 -1.37 -28.35 6.05
CA ASP A 128 0.02 -28.07 6.39
C ASP A 128 0.68 -29.34 6.93
N ARG A 129 1.64 -29.90 6.16
CA ARG A 129 2.38 -31.14 6.52
C ARG A 129 3.18 -31.01 7.82
N ARG A 130 3.44 -29.81 8.31
CA ARG A 130 4.18 -29.50 9.55
C ARG A 130 3.24 -29.32 10.75
N SER A 131 1.93 -29.28 10.52
CA SER A 131 0.94 -29.11 11.56
C SER A 131 0.86 -30.35 12.46
N ASN A 132 0.93 -30.14 13.78
CA ASN A 132 0.69 -31.21 14.76
C ASN A 132 -0.82 -31.40 14.96
N PRO A 133 -1.38 -32.58 14.62
CA PRO A 133 -2.82 -32.85 14.79
C PRO A 133 -3.29 -32.70 16.24
N ALA A 134 -2.44 -32.99 17.24
CA ALA A 134 -2.81 -32.95 18.66
C ALA A 134 -3.13 -31.53 19.16
N THR A 135 -2.49 -30.49 18.58
CA THR A 135 -2.67 -29.08 18.96
C THR A 135 -3.50 -28.29 17.95
N ARG A 136 -4.11 -28.94 16.96
CA ARG A 136 -4.94 -28.30 15.94
C ARG A 136 -6.09 -27.51 16.54
N GLY A 137 -6.78 -28.08 17.52
CA GLY A 137 -7.92 -27.44 18.19
C GLY A 137 -7.52 -26.08 18.79
N ASP A 138 -6.39 -26.04 19.48
CA ASP A 138 -5.89 -24.84 20.14
C ASP A 138 -5.48 -23.77 19.10
N ARG A 139 -4.78 -24.17 18.03
CA ARG A 139 -4.42 -23.22 16.94
C ARG A 139 -5.64 -22.63 16.26
N VAL A 140 -6.66 -23.46 15.99
CA VAL A 140 -7.93 -23.00 15.39
C VAL A 140 -8.66 -22.04 16.33
N ALA A 141 -8.74 -22.36 17.63
CA ALA A 141 -9.37 -21.49 18.62
C ALA A 141 -8.64 -20.15 18.73
N THR A 142 -7.32 -20.17 18.89
CA THR A 142 -6.48 -18.96 18.94
C THR A 142 -6.62 -18.12 17.67
N ALA A 143 -6.61 -18.74 16.49
CA ALA A 143 -6.75 -18.00 15.23
C ALA A 143 -8.13 -17.32 15.11
N LEU A 144 -9.21 -18.00 15.53
CA LEU A 144 -10.55 -17.41 15.55
C LEU A 144 -10.69 -16.28 16.57
N GLU A 145 -10.04 -16.40 17.72
CA GLU A 145 -10.01 -15.37 18.75
C GLU A 145 -9.30 -14.12 18.26
N ARG A 146 -8.13 -14.27 17.63
CA ARG A 146 -7.33 -13.13 17.07
C ARG A 146 -8.11 -12.29 16.07
N VAL A 147 -9.04 -12.90 15.34
CA VAL A 147 -9.87 -12.19 14.35
C VAL A 147 -11.29 -11.87 14.86
N GLY A 148 -11.56 -12.06 16.16
CA GLY A 148 -12.86 -11.76 16.78
C GLY A 148 -14.01 -12.67 16.35
N LEU A 149 -13.72 -13.88 15.85
CA LEU A 149 -14.72 -14.86 15.38
C LEU A 149 -14.94 -16.05 16.31
N ALA A 150 -14.41 -16.05 17.54
CA ALA A 150 -14.59 -17.11 18.51
C ALA A 150 -16.10 -17.42 18.75
N HIS A 151 -16.92 -16.37 18.88
CA HIS A 151 -18.38 -16.49 19.08
C HIS A 151 -19.10 -17.17 17.90
N ALA A 152 -18.54 -17.11 16.70
CA ALA A 152 -19.12 -17.64 15.47
C ALA A 152 -18.45 -18.95 15.01
N ALA A 153 -17.51 -19.51 15.78
CA ALA A 153 -16.72 -20.68 15.42
C ALA A 153 -17.56 -21.88 14.91
N ARG A 154 -18.74 -22.10 15.49
CA ARG A 154 -19.66 -23.19 15.15
C ARG A 154 -20.68 -22.84 14.07
N LYS A 155 -20.78 -21.58 13.65
CA LYS A 155 -21.68 -21.14 12.58
C LYS A 155 -21.12 -21.58 11.21
N LYS A 156 -21.97 -22.05 10.30
CA LYS A 156 -21.55 -22.47 8.94
C LYS A 156 -21.10 -21.29 8.12
N ALA A 157 -20.07 -21.49 7.28
CA ALA A 157 -19.46 -20.41 6.50
C ALA A 157 -20.41 -19.74 5.49
N HIS A 158 -21.43 -20.46 4.98
CA HIS A 158 -22.44 -19.84 4.13
C HIS A 158 -23.25 -18.74 4.85
N ALA A 159 -23.41 -18.84 6.17
CA ALA A 159 -24.14 -17.88 6.98
C ALA A 159 -23.25 -16.73 7.52
N TYR A 160 -21.98 -16.69 7.16
CA TYR A 160 -21.07 -15.58 7.48
C TYR A 160 -21.35 -14.38 6.56
N SER A 161 -21.27 -13.16 7.12
CA SER A 161 -21.20 -11.94 6.31
C SER A 161 -19.89 -11.91 5.51
N LEU A 162 -19.80 -11.01 4.54
CA LEU A 162 -18.56 -10.82 3.77
C LEU A 162 -17.38 -10.54 4.72
N GLY A 163 -17.55 -9.61 5.66
CA GLY A 163 -16.52 -9.27 6.64
C GLY A 163 -16.13 -10.45 7.55
N MET A 164 -17.09 -11.28 7.95
CA MET A 164 -16.76 -12.50 8.69
C MET A 164 -15.96 -13.50 7.84
N LYS A 165 -16.28 -13.64 6.55
CA LYS A 165 -15.52 -14.50 5.62
C LYS A 165 -14.10 -13.98 5.44
N GLN A 166 -13.93 -12.66 5.28
CA GLN A 166 -12.61 -12.02 5.15
C GLN A 166 -11.77 -12.27 6.42
N ARG A 167 -12.34 -12.04 7.60
CA ARG A 167 -11.66 -12.31 8.88
C ARG A 167 -11.35 -13.80 9.08
N LEU A 168 -12.22 -14.69 8.62
CA LEU A 168 -11.92 -16.13 8.64
C LEU A 168 -10.73 -16.47 7.71
N GLY A 169 -10.60 -15.79 6.57
CA GLY A 169 -9.44 -15.89 5.69
C GLY A 169 -8.15 -15.46 6.38
N LEU A 170 -8.19 -14.32 7.07
CA LEU A 170 -7.07 -13.87 7.90
C LEU A 170 -6.73 -14.88 9.00
N ALA A 171 -7.74 -15.47 9.68
CA ALA A 171 -7.51 -16.53 10.65
C ALA A 171 -6.78 -17.73 10.02
N GLY A 172 -7.11 -18.09 8.78
CA GLY A 172 -6.41 -19.13 8.03
C GLY A 172 -4.92 -18.83 7.82
N ALA A 173 -4.59 -17.57 7.51
CA ALA A 173 -3.21 -17.13 7.38
C ALA A 173 -2.43 -17.17 8.72
N LEU A 174 -3.15 -17.10 9.86
CA LEU A 174 -2.62 -17.04 11.23
C LEU A 174 -2.63 -18.36 11.99
N LEU A 175 -2.93 -19.48 11.35
CA LEU A 175 -2.97 -20.82 11.99
C LEU A 175 -1.63 -21.26 12.59
N ALA A 176 -0.54 -20.68 12.11
CA ALA A 176 0.81 -20.86 12.68
C ALA A 176 1.53 -19.51 12.76
N PRO A 177 2.57 -19.34 13.59
CA PRO A 177 3.42 -18.16 13.55
C PRO A 177 3.99 -17.93 12.16
N ARG A 178 3.91 -16.69 11.66
CA ARG A 178 4.37 -16.33 10.31
C ARG A 178 5.36 -15.17 10.39
N GLU A 179 6.43 -15.26 9.61
CA GLU A 179 7.42 -14.17 9.48
C GLU A 179 6.98 -13.14 8.46
N LEU A 180 6.18 -13.57 7.47
CA LEU A 180 5.62 -12.72 6.43
C LEU A 180 4.13 -13.02 6.25
N LEU A 181 3.33 -11.96 6.20
CA LEU A 181 1.93 -12.02 5.82
C LEU A 181 1.75 -11.32 4.47
N VAL A 182 1.13 -11.98 3.51
CA VAL A 182 0.81 -11.43 2.19
C VAL A 182 -0.71 -11.35 2.07
N LEU A 183 -1.23 -10.13 2.08
CA LEU A 183 -2.66 -9.86 2.14
C LEU A 183 -3.08 -9.09 0.87
N ASP A 184 -3.85 -9.74 0.02
CA ASP A 184 -4.37 -9.13 -1.21
C ASP A 184 -5.75 -8.52 -0.93
N GLU A 185 -5.83 -7.17 -0.95
CA GLU A 185 -7.05 -6.39 -0.71
C GLU A 185 -7.81 -6.82 0.56
N PRO A 186 -7.18 -6.88 1.76
CA PRO A 186 -7.78 -7.52 2.94
C PRO A 186 -8.99 -6.79 3.52
N THR A 187 -9.19 -5.53 3.13
CA THR A 187 -10.28 -4.66 3.59
C THR A 187 -11.39 -4.50 2.56
N ASN A 188 -11.20 -5.04 1.36
CA ASN A 188 -12.15 -4.88 0.27
C ASN A 188 -13.54 -5.43 0.63
N GLY A 189 -14.57 -4.59 0.45
CA GLY A 189 -15.96 -4.94 0.74
C GLY A 189 -16.32 -5.02 2.24
N LEU A 190 -15.45 -4.52 3.12
CA LEU A 190 -15.75 -4.40 4.55
C LEU A 190 -16.46 -3.08 4.84
N ASP A 191 -17.29 -3.12 5.88
CA ASP A 191 -17.81 -1.89 6.48
C ASP A 191 -16.70 -1.13 7.25
N PRO A 192 -16.91 0.13 7.64
CA PRO A 192 -15.90 0.91 8.35
C PRO A 192 -15.44 0.29 9.67
N GLN A 193 -16.28 -0.51 10.33
CA GLN A 193 -15.89 -1.20 11.56
C GLN A 193 -14.97 -2.38 11.24
N GLY A 194 -15.32 -3.22 10.28
CA GLY A 194 -14.50 -4.35 9.83
C GLY A 194 -13.13 -3.90 9.33
N THR A 195 -13.08 -2.79 8.59
CA THR A 195 -11.83 -2.18 8.15
C THR A 195 -10.95 -1.76 9.34
N ARG A 196 -11.51 -1.12 10.39
CA ARG A 196 -10.77 -0.77 11.59
C ARG A 196 -10.24 -2.00 12.34
N GLU A 197 -11.04 -3.07 12.43
CA GLU A 197 -10.64 -4.33 13.08
C GLU A 197 -9.48 -5.01 12.35
N VAL A 198 -9.53 -5.08 11.00
CA VAL A 198 -8.43 -5.63 10.19
C VAL A 198 -7.16 -4.79 10.34
N ARG A 199 -7.25 -3.45 10.33
CA ARG A 199 -6.09 -2.57 10.56
C ARG A 199 -5.47 -2.78 11.95
N ALA A 200 -6.30 -2.89 12.98
CA ALA A 200 -5.82 -3.15 14.34
C ALA A 200 -5.08 -4.49 14.41
N LEU A 201 -5.61 -5.53 13.78
CA LEU A 201 -4.96 -6.84 13.68
C LEU A 201 -3.61 -6.76 12.96
N VAL A 202 -3.54 -6.10 11.81
CA VAL A 202 -2.28 -5.95 11.05
C VAL A 202 -1.22 -5.22 11.87
N ARG A 203 -1.61 -4.15 12.58
CA ARG A 203 -0.67 -3.42 13.47
C ARG A 203 -0.17 -4.30 14.62
N ALA A 204 -1.04 -5.09 15.22
CA ALA A 204 -0.66 -6.02 16.29
C ALA A 204 0.35 -7.06 15.79
N LEU A 205 0.11 -7.64 14.60
CA LEU A 205 1.01 -8.62 13.98
C LEU A 205 2.39 -8.01 13.64
N ALA A 206 2.41 -6.78 13.16
CA ALA A 206 3.66 -6.07 12.90
C ALA A 206 4.42 -5.76 14.21
N ALA A 207 3.71 -5.38 15.28
CA ALA A 207 4.30 -5.17 16.61
C ALA A 207 4.88 -6.46 17.22
N GLU A 208 4.34 -7.63 16.84
CA GLU A 208 4.89 -8.95 17.19
C GLU A 208 6.13 -9.32 16.33
N GLY A 209 6.54 -8.47 15.40
CA GLY A 209 7.73 -8.64 14.54
C GLY A 209 7.46 -9.28 13.18
N ALA A 210 6.22 -9.54 12.80
CA ALA A 210 5.89 -10.03 11.47
C ALA A 210 6.04 -8.91 10.42
N THR A 211 6.54 -9.25 9.24
CA THR A 211 6.44 -8.39 8.06
C THR A 211 5.04 -8.53 7.47
N VAL A 212 4.38 -7.44 7.14
CA VAL A 212 3.07 -7.49 6.49
C VAL A 212 3.11 -6.78 5.14
N PHE A 213 2.85 -7.51 4.08
CA PHE A 213 2.72 -7.01 2.72
C PHE A 213 1.25 -6.95 2.34
N VAL A 214 0.73 -5.75 2.15
CA VAL A 214 -0.70 -5.49 1.89
C VAL A 214 -0.86 -4.85 0.54
N SER A 215 -1.62 -5.47 -0.37
CA SER A 215 -2.08 -4.76 -1.56
C SER A 215 -3.32 -3.93 -1.24
N SER A 216 -3.43 -2.76 -1.83
CA SER A 216 -4.64 -1.94 -1.80
C SER A 216 -4.74 -1.06 -3.06
N HIS A 217 -5.95 -0.73 -3.44
CA HIS A 217 -6.24 0.33 -4.40
C HIS A 217 -6.65 1.63 -3.69
N LEU A 218 -6.78 1.62 -2.36
CA LEU A 218 -7.20 2.76 -1.54
C LEU A 218 -6.00 3.38 -0.82
N LEU A 219 -5.63 4.58 -1.22
CA LEU A 219 -4.52 5.32 -0.63
C LEU A 219 -4.73 5.58 0.86
N ALA A 220 -5.93 6.01 1.26
CA ALA A 220 -6.26 6.30 2.66
C ALA A 220 -6.03 5.11 3.61
N GLU A 221 -6.11 3.87 3.11
CA GLU A 221 -5.80 2.68 3.89
C GLU A 221 -4.30 2.52 4.08
N VAL A 222 -3.53 2.73 3.00
CA VAL A 222 -2.06 2.65 3.03
C VAL A 222 -1.49 3.71 3.95
N GLU A 223 -1.99 4.95 3.89
CA GLU A 223 -1.59 6.05 4.76
C GLU A 223 -1.78 5.76 6.25
N GLN A 224 -2.86 5.07 6.59
CA GLN A 224 -3.21 4.77 7.98
C GLN A 224 -2.52 3.53 8.51
N LEU A 225 -2.03 2.64 7.65
CA LEU A 225 -1.56 1.33 8.06
C LEU A 225 -0.07 1.11 7.85
N CYS A 226 0.47 1.62 6.74
CA CYS A 226 1.79 1.24 6.25
C CYS A 226 2.90 2.18 6.74
N SER A 227 4.11 1.65 6.85
CA SER A 227 5.35 2.41 7.06
C SER A 227 6.10 2.66 5.74
N HIS A 228 5.91 1.75 4.79
CA HIS A 228 6.53 1.78 3.47
C HIS A 228 5.46 1.57 2.41
N VAL A 229 5.70 2.08 1.22
CA VAL A 229 4.77 1.96 0.11
C VAL A 229 5.52 1.78 -1.21
N SER A 230 4.91 1.06 -2.12
CA SER A 230 5.27 1.07 -3.54
C SER A 230 4.02 1.29 -4.39
N VAL A 231 4.20 1.99 -5.49
CA VAL A 231 3.14 2.37 -6.42
C VAL A 231 3.32 1.62 -7.74
N MET A 232 2.27 0.92 -8.14
CA MET A 232 2.18 0.20 -9.42
C MET A 232 1.25 0.92 -10.39
N SER A 233 1.68 1.06 -11.64
CA SER A 233 0.83 1.52 -12.75
C SER A 233 1.21 0.80 -14.04
N GLY A 234 0.23 0.36 -14.83
CA GLY A 234 0.48 -0.28 -16.13
C GLY A 234 1.43 -1.49 -16.08
N GLY A 235 1.42 -2.27 -14.98
CA GLY A 235 2.30 -3.42 -14.80
C GLY A 235 3.73 -3.08 -14.38
N ARG A 236 4.05 -1.82 -14.07
CA ARG A 236 5.39 -1.35 -13.70
C ARG A 236 5.40 -0.76 -12.30
N LEU A 237 6.54 -0.84 -11.63
CA LEU A 237 6.80 -0.09 -10.41
C LEU A 237 7.13 1.37 -10.78
N VAL A 238 6.35 2.31 -10.25
CA VAL A 238 6.52 3.74 -10.54
C VAL A 238 7.34 4.41 -9.45
N ALA A 239 7.13 4.00 -8.19
CA ALA A 239 7.87 4.51 -7.05
C ALA A 239 7.84 3.51 -5.88
N GLN A 240 8.85 3.55 -5.00
CA GLN A 240 8.85 2.85 -3.72
C GLN A 240 9.72 3.60 -2.70
N GLY A 241 9.35 3.52 -1.41
CA GLY A 241 10.07 4.17 -0.32
C GLY A 241 9.31 4.13 0.98
N THR A 242 9.77 4.90 1.97
CA THR A 242 8.99 5.11 3.19
C THR A 242 7.81 6.04 2.92
N LEU A 243 6.75 5.91 3.72
CA LEU A 243 5.60 6.80 3.60
C LEU A 243 5.98 8.27 3.85
N ASP A 244 6.96 8.50 4.73
CA ASP A 244 7.48 9.84 5.03
C ASP A 244 8.29 10.43 3.85
N ASP A 245 9.03 9.60 3.10
CA ASP A 245 9.71 10.06 1.88
C ASP A 245 8.70 10.50 0.82
N PHE A 246 7.62 9.72 0.64
CA PHE A 246 6.55 10.09 -0.27
C PHE A 246 5.87 11.41 0.11
N ARG A 247 5.69 11.67 1.42
CA ARG A 247 5.14 12.95 1.91
C ARG A 247 6.08 14.12 1.70
N ARG A 248 7.40 13.90 1.85
CA ARG A 248 8.42 14.95 1.67
C ARG A 248 8.75 15.25 0.21
N THR A 249 8.70 14.25 -0.66
CA THR A 249 9.08 14.38 -2.07
C THR A 249 7.94 14.93 -2.95
N GLY A 250 6.79 15.25 -2.38
CA GLY A 250 5.64 15.86 -3.07
C GLY A 250 5.85 17.32 -3.43
N ALA A 251 4.89 17.90 -4.16
CA ALA A 251 4.85 19.32 -4.47
C ALA A 251 5.00 20.19 -3.20
N GLN A 252 5.60 21.37 -3.32
CA GLN A 252 5.77 22.30 -2.20
C GLN A 252 4.48 22.41 -1.37
N PRO A 253 4.57 22.39 -0.02
CA PRO A 253 3.41 22.61 0.83
C PRO A 253 2.68 23.89 0.40
N ARG A 254 1.37 23.89 0.49
CA ARG A 254 0.54 25.02 0.11
C ARG A 254 -0.20 25.58 1.31
N VAL A 255 -0.37 26.88 1.35
CA VAL A 255 -1.23 27.54 2.32
C VAL A 255 -2.60 27.76 1.70
N HIS A 256 -3.64 27.37 2.42
CA HIS A 256 -5.03 27.62 2.09
C HIS A 256 -5.55 28.69 3.06
N VAL A 257 -5.88 29.86 2.53
CA VAL A 257 -6.40 30.98 3.32
C VAL A 257 -7.87 31.17 3.01
N ARG A 258 -8.73 30.87 3.96
CA ARG A 258 -10.17 31.14 3.85
C ARG A 258 -10.46 32.55 4.31
N THR A 259 -11.02 33.37 3.42
CA THR A 259 -11.24 34.80 3.67
C THR A 259 -12.29 35.37 2.70
N PRO A 260 -13.13 36.35 3.13
CA PRO A 260 -13.96 37.10 2.20
C PRO A 260 -13.18 38.16 1.40
N ASP A 261 -11.89 38.42 1.78
CA ASP A 261 -11.07 39.48 1.21
C ASP A 261 -10.01 38.88 0.25
N THR A 262 -10.45 38.12 -0.75
CA THR A 262 -9.56 37.33 -1.63
C THR A 262 -8.56 38.17 -2.41
N ASP A 263 -8.95 39.33 -2.93
CA ASP A 263 -8.02 40.20 -3.69
C ASP A 263 -6.96 40.84 -2.80
N LEU A 264 -7.36 41.27 -1.59
CA LEU A 264 -6.44 41.78 -0.58
C LEU A 264 -5.46 40.69 -0.13
N THR A 265 -5.95 39.47 0.04
CA THR A 265 -5.13 38.30 0.40
C THR A 265 -4.11 37.98 -0.69
N ARG A 266 -4.52 37.98 -1.98
CA ARG A 266 -3.58 37.79 -3.10
C ARG A 266 -2.49 38.85 -3.12
N SER A 267 -2.87 40.10 -2.93
CA SER A 267 -1.92 41.23 -2.88
C SER A 267 -0.94 41.10 -1.70
N ALA A 268 -1.44 40.72 -0.52
CA ALA A 268 -0.61 40.50 0.66
C ALA A 268 0.34 39.31 0.49
N LEU A 269 -0.11 38.19 -0.05
CA LEU A 269 0.75 37.05 -0.36
C LEU A 269 1.80 37.40 -1.43
N ALA A 270 1.43 38.15 -2.46
CA ALA A 270 2.39 38.60 -3.48
C ALA A 270 3.48 39.53 -2.88
N SER A 271 3.16 40.36 -1.89
CA SER A 271 4.15 41.17 -1.17
C SER A 271 5.15 40.33 -0.35
N LEU A 272 4.78 39.09 -0.02
CA LEU A 272 5.63 38.12 0.62
C LEU A 272 6.39 37.23 -0.38
N ALA A 273 6.44 37.61 -1.68
CA ALA A 273 7.01 36.84 -2.78
C ALA A 273 6.34 35.43 -2.96
N MET A 274 5.11 35.28 -2.50
CA MET A 274 4.31 34.08 -2.72
C MET A 274 3.41 34.27 -3.93
N SER A 275 3.33 33.28 -4.82
CA SER A 275 2.49 33.32 -6.03
C SER A 275 1.16 32.60 -5.74
N PRO A 276 0.03 33.36 -5.64
CA PRO A 276 -1.28 32.74 -5.50
C PRO A 276 -1.67 31.95 -6.76
N ASP A 277 -2.28 30.80 -6.56
CA ASP A 277 -2.73 29.93 -7.65
C ASP A 277 -4.03 30.46 -8.27
N ALA A 278 -4.01 30.67 -9.58
CA ALA A 278 -5.17 31.16 -10.32
C ALA A 278 -6.25 30.07 -10.52
N GLU A 279 -5.86 28.78 -10.62
CA GLU A 279 -6.79 27.69 -10.88
C GLU A 279 -7.54 27.22 -9.61
N ALA A 280 -6.91 27.30 -8.45
CA ALA A 280 -7.55 26.94 -7.18
C ALA A 280 -8.72 27.85 -6.81
N ALA A 281 -8.77 29.08 -7.35
CA ALA A 281 -9.88 30.04 -7.17
C ALA A 281 -11.18 29.59 -7.85
N ALA A 282 -11.15 28.57 -8.70
CA ALA A 282 -12.35 28.10 -9.42
C ALA A 282 -13.25 27.18 -8.55
N SER A 283 -12.70 26.56 -7.51
CA SER A 283 -13.40 25.56 -6.70
C SER A 283 -14.11 26.14 -5.48
N ASP A 284 -13.54 27.17 -4.84
CA ASP A 284 -14.13 27.85 -3.68
C ASP A 284 -13.78 29.35 -3.72
N ARG A 285 -14.81 30.21 -3.87
CA ARG A 285 -14.63 31.65 -4.04
C ARG A 285 -14.03 32.37 -2.83
N ASP A 286 -14.07 31.75 -1.66
CA ASP A 286 -13.60 32.29 -0.40
C ASP A 286 -12.22 31.74 0.02
N VAL A 287 -11.54 30.96 -0.84
CA VAL A 287 -10.22 30.38 -0.54
C VAL A 287 -9.16 30.89 -1.50
N VAL A 288 -8.04 31.36 -0.94
CA VAL A 288 -6.82 31.69 -1.70
C VAL A 288 -5.76 30.67 -1.37
N VAL A 289 -5.15 30.06 -2.40
CA VAL A 289 -4.11 29.05 -2.27
C VAL A 289 -2.80 29.61 -2.81
N ALA A 290 -1.69 29.39 -2.09
CA ALA A 290 -0.34 29.74 -2.55
C ALA A 290 0.68 28.68 -2.09
N ALA A 291 1.77 28.53 -2.81
CA ALA A 291 2.89 27.70 -2.38
C ALA A 291 3.53 28.27 -1.10
N LEU A 292 3.82 27.41 -0.12
CA LEU A 292 4.53 27.78 1.11
C LEU A 292 6.05 27.74 0.83
N PRO A 293 6.77 28.85 0.90
CA PRO A 293 8.22 28.85 0.78
C PRO A 293 8.90 28.10 1.93
N GLU A 294 10.00 27.39 1.66
CA GLU A 294 10.73 26.63 2.67
C GLU A 294 11.36 27.50 3.77
N ASP A 295 11.63 28.75 3.46
CA ASP A 295 12.29 29.72 4.35
C ASP A 295 11.31 30.54 5.20
N ARG A 296 10.00 30.24 5.16
CA ARG A 296 8.97 30.98 5.91
C ARG A 296 8.15 30.12 6.83
N ALA A 297 7.99 30.60 8.06
CA ALA A 297 7.09 29.98 9.01
C ALA A 297 5.63 30.33 8.69
N PRO A 298 4.70 29.37 8.76
CA PRO A 298 3.26 29.61 8.55
C PRO A 298 2.70 30.75 9.42
N GLU A 299 3.20 30.87 10.65
CA GLU A 299 2.78 31.88 11.61
C GLU A 299 3.12 33.31 11.12
N GLU A 300 4.23 33.49 10.45
CA GLU A 300 4.65 34.77 9.89
C GLU A 300 3.72 35.20 8.75
N ILE A 301 3.25 34.25 7.94
CA ILE A 301 2.29 34.51 6.87
C ILE A 301 0.95 34.96 7.44
N VAL A 302 0.46 34.27 8.48
CA VAL A 302 -0.78 34.65 9.17
C VAL A 302 -0.66 36.04 9.75
N ALA A 303 0.45 36.35 10.46
CA ALA A 303 0.68 37.65 11.05
C ALA A 303 0.72 38.78 9.98
N ALA A 304 1.35 38.54 8.83
CA ALA A 304 1.39 39.49 7.74
C ALA A 304 0.00 39.73 7.10
N LEU A 305 -0.80 38.67 6.91
CA LEU A 305 -2.16 38.78 6.39
C LEU A 305 -3.05 39.61 7.32
N VAL A 306 -2.99 39.34 8.62
CA VAL A 306 -3.77 40.11 9.64
C VAL A 306 -3.29 41.56 9.68
N SER A 307 -1.97 41.82 9.61
CA SER A 307 -1.41 43.18 9.58
C SER A 307 -1.79 43.95 8.31
N ALA A 308 -2.00 43.25 7.20
CA ALA A 308 -2.52 43.82 5.96
C ALA A 308 -4.04 44.07 5.99
N GLY A 309 -4.73 43.75 7.08
CA GLY A 309 -6.17 43.96 7.24
C GLY A 309 -7.04 42.83 6.66
N VAL A 310 -6.47 41.68 6.33
CA VAL A 310 -7.22 40.52 5.83
C VAL A 310 -8.01 39.88 6.97
N ARG A 311 -9.28 39.63 6.73
CA ARG A 311 -10.17 38.91 7.66
C ARG A 311 -9.95 37.39 7.48
N VAL A 312 -8.94 36.83 8.14
CA VAL A 312 -8.62 35.39 8.07
C VAL A 312 -9.68 34.59 8.84
N ARG A 313 -10.48 33.81 8.12
CA ARG A 313 -11.50 32.88 8.69
C ARG A 313 -10.94 31.47 8.91
N GLY A 314 -9.90 31.11 8.19
CA GLY A 314 -9.20 29.85 8.29
C GLY A 314 -7.83 29.93 7.60
N PHE A 315 -6.85 29.27 8.18
CA PHE A 315 -5.53 29.12 7.61
C PHE A 315 -5.09 27.67 7.82
N GLU A 316 -4.73 27.01 6.75
CA GLU A 316 -4.30 25.63 6.77
C GLU A 316 -3.07 25.45 5.90
N VAL A 317 -2.07 24.72 6.41
CA VAL A 317 -0.94 24.30 5.61
C VAL A 317 -1.25 22.88 5.10
N VAL A 318 -1.48 22.79 3.82
CA VAL A 318 -1.75 21.53 3.13
C VAL A 318 -0.43 21.08 2.51
N GLY A 319 0.17 20.02 3.04
CA GLY A 319 1.27 19.32 2.38
C GLY A 319 0.78 18.71 1.07
N SER A 320 1.69 18.31 0.19
CA SER A 320 1.31 17.49 -0.96
C SER A 320 0.60 16.24 -0.43
N SER A 321 -0.68 16.08 -0.80
CA SER A 321 -1.36 14.85 -0.42
C SER A 321 -0.69 13.70 -1.15
N LEU A 322 -0.55 12.56 -0.48
CA LEU A 322 -0.11 11.33 -1.17
C LEU A 322 -0.99 11.04 -2.39
N GLU A 323 -2.24 11.50 -2.39
CA GLU A 323 -3.17 11.40 -3.50
C GLU A 323 -2.73 12.22 -4.72
N GLN A 324 -2.30 13.48 -4.52
CA GLN A 324 -1.72 14.30 -5.58
C GLN A 324 -0.45 13.65 -6.14
N ARG A 325 0.41 13.13 -5.25
CA ARG A 325 1.63 12.42 -5.66
C ARG A 325 1.33 11.14 -6.43
N PHE A 326 0.30 10.42 -6.05
CA PHE A 326 -0.13 9.23 -6.78
C PHE A 326 -0.64 9.59 -8.18
N VAL A 327 -1.46 10.63 -8.30
CA VAL A 327 -1.96 11.14 -9.59
C VAL A 327 -0.80 11.58 -10.50
N GLU A 328 0.19 12.31 -9.94
CA GLU A 328 1.40 12.71 -10.69
C GLU A 328 2.19 11.50 -11.21
N LEU A 329 2.30 10.44 -10.39
CA LEU A 329 3.08 9.24 -10.73
C LEU A 329 2.34 8.29 -11.68
N THR A 330 1.04 8.22 -11.62
CA THR A 330 0.24 7.24 -12.39
C THR A 330 -0.44 7.86 -13.61
N GLY A 331 -0.57 9.19 -13.66
CA GLY A 331 -1.36 9.90 -14.68
C GLY A 331 -2.88 9.68 -14.56
N GLU A 332 -3.32 8.87 -13.60
CA GLU A 332 -4.73 8.51 -13.38
C GLU A 332 -5.07 8.72 -11.90
N GLY A 333 -6.18 9.40 -11.62
CA GLY A 333 -6.77 9.44 -10.28
C GLY A 333 -7.23 8.05 -9.85
N PHE A 334 -7.38 7.84 -8.53
CA PHE A 334 -8.11 6.67 -8.05
C PHE A 334 -9.54 6.73 -8.64
N ASP A 335 -10.06 5.59 -9.13
CA ASP A 335 -11.48 5.49 -9.42
C ASP A 335 -12.24 5.87 -8.13
N VAL A 336 -12.77 7.07 -8.12
CA VAL A 336 -13.78 7.47 -7.13
C VAL A 336 -15.01 6.67 -7.52
N VAL A 337 -15.17 5.51 -6.91
CA VAL A 337 -16.42 4.76 -7.00
C VAL A 337 -17.45 5.64 -6.30
N ALA A 338 -18.28 6.27 -7.13
CA ALA A 338 -19.46 7.01 -6.72
C ALA A 338 -20.50 6.07 -6.08
#